data_dfbedccce37ce9a7842f3d1f83a5c5f1
#
_entry.id   dfbedccce37ce9a7842f3d1f83a5c5f1
#
_cell.length_a   1.000
_cell.length_b   1.000
_cell.length_c   1.000
_cell.angle_alpha   90.00
_cell.angle_beta   90.00
_cell.angle_gamma   90.00
#
_symmetry.space_group_name_H-M   'P 1'
#
loop_
_entity.id
_entity.type
_entity.pdbx_description
1 polymer ?
#
loop_
_entity_poly.entity_id
_entity_poly.type
_entity_poly.pdbx_seq_one_letter_code
_entity_poly.pdbx_strand_id
1 'polypeptide(L)'
;VEEIHQIEVYYCALGKFTKTAAADYLDGVFDNRMELPSKRREARRKLLPLSINEAYLYPYYDEECEHVERITKCNVSKWFMALEGECTHNFMNTAADSYKMDSDKAVEDLCLATYVDTLGRTEYAGFVIQISGETAGKHMIRTMQVKAPTAEYMTGTVAAASALLLDNTKELEIGGELGKIKEVNEFFSILDRIGQRLLISIVDKSIEDLTAVEEGEI
;
A
#
# COMPACT_ATOMS: atom_id res chain seq x y z
N VAL A 1 -20.30 4.38 0.92
CA VAL A 1 -20.42 4.81 -0.47
C VAL A 1 -21.34 3.80 -1.15
N GLU A 2 -22.41 4.27 -1.79
CA GLU A 2 -23.40 3.41 -2.46
C GLU A 2 -22.93 3.01 -3.87
N GLU A 3 -22.27 3.93 -4.56
CA GLU A 3 -21.64 3.71 -5.84
C GLU A 3 -20.17 4.14 -5.76
N ILE A 4 -19.25 3.20 -5.99
CA ILE A 4 -17.81 3.46 -5.94
C ILE A 4 -17.32 3.73 -7.36
N HIS A 5 -16.78 4.93 -7.59
CA HIS A 5 -16.23 5.30 -8.88
C HIS A 5 -14.76 4.93 -9.01
N GLN A 6 -13.96 5.23 -7.98
CA GLN A 6 -12.53 5.00 -8.02
C GLN A 6 -11.99 4.59 -6.64
N ILE A 7 -11.01 3.70 -6.66
CA ILE A 7 -10.21 3.33 -5.49
C ILE A 7 -8.74 3.56 -5.86
N GLU A 8 -8.04 4.32 -5.02
CA GLU A 8 -6.59 4.51 -5.11
C GLU A 8 -5.93 3.96 -3.86
N VAL A 9 -4.92 3.12 -4.04
CA VAL A 9 -4.19 2.47 -2.94
C VAL A 9 -2.71 2.77 -3.10
N TYR A 10 -2.12 3.29 -2.04
CA TYR A 10 -0.69 3.56 -1.95
C TYR A 10 -0.13 2.72 -0.79
N TYR A 11 0.69 1.73 -1.10
CA TYR A 11 1.51 1.06 -0.11
C TYR A 11 2.73 1.92 0.17
N CYS A 12 2.73 2.57 1.32
CA CYS A 12 3.78 3.48 1.75
C CYS A 12 4.78 2.73 2.62
N ALA A 13 6.06 2.82 2.30
CA ALA A 13 7.08 2.20 3.13
C ALA A 13 8.38 3.00 3.15
N LEU A 14 8.99 2.99 4.32
CA LEU A 14 10.40 3.29 4.56
C LEU A 14 10.94 2.14 5.41
N GLY A 15 11.62 1.21 4.78
CA GLY A 15 12.11 0.01 5.44
C GLY A 15 13.00 -0.80 4.51
N LYS A 16 13.89 -1.59 5.09
CA LYS A 16 14.77 -2.48 4.33
C LYS A 16 13.97 -3.62 3.69
N PHE A 17 14.15 -3.84 2.40
CA PHE A 17 13.62 -5.04 1.76
C PHE A 17 14.40 -6.28 2.19
N THR A 18 13.67 -7.36 2.41
CA THR A 18 14.28 -8.70 2.48
C THR A 18 14.67 -9.17 1.07
N LYS A 19 15.63 -10.10 0.96
CA LYS A 19 16.02 -10.65 -0.35
C LYS A 19 14.82 -11.25 -1.09
N THR A 20 13.94 -11.96 -0.39
CA THR A 20 12.74 -12.55 -0.97
C THR A 20 11.78 -11.49 -1.50
N ALA A 21 11.50 -10.43 -0.72
CA ALA A 21 10.63 -9.35 -1.16
C ALA A 21 11.22 -8.56 -2.32
N ALA A 22 12.54 -8.33 -2.32
CA ALA A 22 13.23 -7.64 -3.41
C ALA A 22 13.19 -8.47 -4.70
N ALA A 23 13.45 -9.79 -4.62
CA ALA A 23 13.38 -10.69 -5.76
C ALA A 23 11.97 -10.72 -6.36
N ASP A 24 10.96 -10.99 -5.53
CA ASP A 24 9.57 -11.05 -5.98
C ASP A 24 9.11 -9.73 -6.61
N TYR A 25 9.51 -8.59 -6.04
CA TYR A 25 9.17 -7.28 -6.60
C TYR A 25 9.84 -7.02 -7.95
N LEU A 26 11.15 -7.28 -8.07
CA LEU A 26 11.86 -7.08 -9.34
C LEU A 26 11.36 -8.03 -10.43
N ASP A 27 11.11 -9.29 -10.09
CA ASP A 27 10.50 -10.26 -11.00
C ASP A 27 9.12 -9.78 -11.47
N GLY A 28 8.29 -9.26 -10.54
CA GLY A 28 6.98 -8.71 -10.87
C GLY A 28 7.05 -7.52 -11.84
N VAL A 29 7.98 -6.60 -11.60
CA VAL A 29 8.17 -5.41 -12.46
C VAL A 29 8.69 -5.79 -13.85
N PHE A 30 9.68 -6.69 -13.93
CA PHE A 30 10.39 -6.94 -15.20
C PHE A 30 9.82 -8.11 -16.00
N ASP A 31 9.07 -9.02 -15.39
CA ASP A 31 8.33 -10.07 -16.07
C ASP A 31 6.93 -9.64 -16.56
N ASN A 32 6.67 -8.33 -16.58
CA ASN A 32 5.41 -7.72 -17.02
C ASN A 32 4.16 -8.15 -16.21
N ARG A 33 4.33 -8.51 -14.95
CA ARG A 33 3.23 -8.77 -14.01
C ARG A 33 2.68 -7.51 -13.34
N MET A 34 3.27 -6.35 -13.65
CA MET A 34 2.88 -5.05 -13.12
C MET A 34 2.82 -4.01 -14.22
N GLU A 35 1.77 -3.21 -14.24
CA GLU A 35 1.67 -2.11 -15.19
C GLU A 35 2.46 -0.88 -14.71
N LEU A 36 3.34 -0.38 -15.58
CA LEU A 36 4.15 0.80 -15.27
C LEU A 36 3.27 2.05 -15.07
N PRO A 37 3.50 2.86 -14.03
CA PRO A 37 2.76 4.10 -13.80
C PRO A 37 2.75 5.05 -14.99
N SER A 38 3.81 5.03 -15.82
CA SER A 38 3.91 5.82 -17.04
C SER A 38 2.81 5.54 -18.06
N LYS A 39 2.28 4.32 -18.11
CA LYS A 39 1.14 3.96 -18.96
C LYS A 39 -0.16 4.59 -18.47
N ARG A 40 -0.28 4.82 -17.15
CA ARG A 40 -1.45 5.41 -16.51
C ARG A 40 -1.38 6.93 -16.43
N ARG A 41 -0.31 7.59 -16.95
CA ARG A 41 -0.05 9.03 -16.88
C ARG A 41 -0.07 9.61 -15.46
N GLU A 42 0.30 8.80 -14.47
CA GLU A 42 0.34 9.24 -13.08
C GLU A 42 1.62 10.04 -12.79
N ALA A 43 1.54 10.89 -11.77
CA ALA A 43 2.71 11.60 -11.27
C ALA A 43 3.74 10.61 -10.75
N ARG A 44 5.03 10.91 -10.98
CA ARG A 44 6.12 10.06 -10.47
C ARG A 44 6.38 10.23 -8.97
N ARG A 45 5.89 11.31 -8.40
CA ARG A 45 6.00 11.65 -6.96
C ARG A 45 4.66 12.13 -6.45
N LYS A 46 4.36 11.81 -5.20
CA LYS A 46 3.17 12.28 -4.51
C LYS A 46 3.47 12.46 -3.02
N LEU A 47 3.02 13.57 -2.45
CA LEU A 47 2.97 13.73 -1.01
C LEU A 47 1.77 12.93 -0.48
N LEU A 48 2.02 12.06 0.48
CA LEU A 48 1.00 11.19 1.07
C LEU A 48 0.90 11.44 2.58
N PRO A 49 -0.28 11.27 3.20
CA PRO A 49 -0.47 11.58 4.62
C PRO A 49 0.43 10.79 5.59
N LEU A 50 0.98 9.64 5.15
CA LEU A 50 1.90 8.83 5.94
C LEU A 50 3.36 9.17 5.71
N SER A 51 3.68 9.82 4.58
CA SER A 51 5.05 10.15 4.21
C SER A 51 5.49 11.50 4.80
N ILE A 52 6.78 11.61 5.10
CA ILE A 52 7.39 12.88 5.56
C ILE A 52 7.72 13.78 4.36
N ASN A 53 8.16 13.15 3.26
CA ASN A 53 8.48 13.80 2.00
C ASN A 53 7.61 13.23 0.87
N GLU A 54 7.71 13.83 -0.32
CA GLU A 54 7.10 13.21 -1.50
C GLU A 54 7.67 11.80 -1.71
N ALA A 55 6.78 10.82 -1.82
CA ALA A 55 7.14 9.46 -2.14
C ALA A 55 7.21 9.27 -3.66
N TYR A 56 8.17 8.48 -4.10
CA TYR A 56 8.24 8.02 -5.49
C TYR A 56 7.23 6.89 -5.71
N LEU A 57 6.45 7.00 -6.80
CA LEU A 57 5.45 6.01 -7.15
C LEU A 57 6.01 4.99 -8.14
N TYR A 58 5.86 3.73 -7.76
CA TYR A 58 6.28 2.56 -8.54
C TYR A 58 5.10 1.64 -8.83
N PRO A 59 5.24 0.72 -9.80
CA PRO A 59 4.20 -0.25 -10.09
C PRO A 59 3.83 -1.10 -8.87
N TYR A 60 2.60 -1.58 -8.86
CA TYR A 60 2.12 -2.62 -7.96
C TYR A 60 1.47 -3.74 -8.79
N TYR A 61 1.20 -4.89 -8.20
CA TYR A 61 0.62 -6.03 -8.91
C TYR A 61 -0.76 -5.71 -9.49
N ASP A 62 -0.96 -6.03 -10.78
CA ASP A 62 -2.23 -5.78 -11.47
C ASP A 62 -3.35 -6.66 -10.92
N GLU A 63 -3.02 -7.86 -10.42
CA GLU A 63 -3.95 -8.78 -9.77
C GLU A 63 -4.71 -8.12 -8.61
N GLU A 64 -4.08 -7.24 -7.85
CA GLU A 64 -4.70 -6.49 -6.75
C GLU A 64 -5.74 -5.49 -7.29
N CYS A 65 -5.43 -4.79 -8.39
CA CYS A 65 -6.37 -3.89 -9.05
C CYS A 65 -7.61 -4.65 -9.52
N GLU A 66 -7.40 -5.73 -10.27
CA GLU A 66 -8.47 -6.56 -10.83
C GLU A 66 -9.33 -7.20 -9.72
N HIS A 67 -8.69 -7.66 -8.64
CA HIS A 67 -9.40 -8.22 -7.50
C HIS A 67 -10.33 -7.20 -6.86
N VAL A 68 -9.82 -5.97 -6.58
CA VAL A 68 -10.61 -4.91 -5.97
C VAL A 68 -11.75 -4.46 -6.88
N GLU A 69 -11.51 -4.31 -8.19
CA GLU A 69 -12.55 -3.96 -9.16
C GLU A 69 -13.67 -5.02 -9.19
N ARG A 70 -13.30 -6.29 -9.16
CA ARG A 70 -14.25 -7.41 -9.17
C ARG A 70 -15.14 -7.45 -7.93
N ILE A 71 -14.57 -7.23 -6.73
CA ILE A 71 -15.33 -7.32 -5.46
C ILE A 71 -16.13 -6.06 -5.15
N THR A 72 -15.61 -4.88 -5.51
CA THR A 72 -16.25 -3.58 -5.22
C THR A 72 -17.11 -3.08 -6.35
N LYS A 73 -16.89 -3.58 -7.58
CA LYS A 73 -17.50 -3.10 -8.82
C LYS A 73 -17.21 -1.62 -9.09
N CYS A 74 -16.10 -1.10 -8.60
CA CYS A 74 -15.66 0.24 -8.93
C CYS A 74 -15.25 0.33 -10.40
N ASN A 75 -15.32 1.54 -10.97
CA ASN A 75 -14.97 1.75 -12.38
C ASN A 75 -13.46 1.67 -12.61
N VAL A 76 -12.67 2.08 -11.61
CA VAL A 76 -11.20 2.12 -11.69
C VAL A 76 -10.60 1.81 -10.33
N SER A 77 -9.62 0.91 -10.31
CA SER A 77 -8.72 0.69 -9.16
C SER A 77 -7.29 0.99 -9.57
N LYS A 78 -6.55 1.71 -8.73
CA LYS A 78 -5.15 2.07 -8.95
C LYS A 78 -4.34 1.73 -7.73
N TRP A 79 -3.26 0.99 -7.93
CA TRP A 79 -2.36 0.58 -6.87
C TRP A 79 -0.93 1.01 -7.16
N PHE A 80 -0.25 1.52 -6.13
CA PHE A 80 1.13 1.98 -6.24
C PHE A 80 1.93 1.55 -5.01
N MET A 81 3.18 1.19 -5.23
CA MET A 81 4.19 1.21 -4.19
C MET A 81 4.74 2.64 -4.08
N ALA A 82 4.69 3.21 -2.89
CA ALA A 82 5.11 4.58 -2.61
C ALA A 82 6.30 4.56 -1.64
N LEU A 83 7.50 4.80 -2.15
CA LEU A 83 8.74 4.70 -1.40
C LEU A 83 9.41 6.06 -1.22
N GLU A 84 9.82 6.37 -0.01
CA GLU A 84 10.50 7.60 0.35
C GLU A 84 12.02 7.43 0.39
N GLY A 85 12.71 7.24 -0.69
CA GLY A 85 14.14 7.04 -0.63
C GLY A 85 14.85 7.41 -1.93
N GLU A 86 15.86 8.27 -1.84
CA GLU A 86 16.65 8.68 -3.00
C GLU A 86 17.56 7.55 -3.49
N CYS A 87 18.10 6.71 -2.57
CA CYS A 87 18.94 5.58 -2.97
C CYS A 87 18.12 4.53 -3.70
N THR A 88 16.93 4.21 -3.19
CA THR A 88 15.97 3.34 -3.86
C THR A 88 15.56 3.91 -5.21
N HIS A 89 15.25 5.21 -5.28
CA HIS A 89 14.89 5.85 -6.55
C HIS A 89 16.02 5.77 -7.58
N ASN A 90 17.25 6.08 -7.18
CA ASN A 90 18.41 6.03 -8.08
C ASN A 90 18.66 4.61 -8.59
N PHE A 91 18.53 3.59 -7.73
CA PHE A 91 18.60 2.20 -8.15
C PHE A 91 17.50 1.85 -9.15
N MET A 92 16.24 2.17 -8.86
CA MET A 92 15.10 1.84 -9.71
C MET A 92 15.19 2.47 -11.11
N ASN A 93 15.87 3.61 -11.27
CA ASN A 93 16.11 4.22 -12.58
C ASN A 93 17.04 3.37 -13.49
N THR A 94 17.87 2.52 -12.91
CA THR A 94 18.81 1.64 -13.62
C THR A 94 18.53 0.15 -13.42
N ALA A 95 17.49 -0.17 -12.65
CA ALA A 95 17.19 -1.52 -12.22
C ALA A 95 16.95 -2.49 -13.39
N ALA A 96 16.32 -2.03 -14.47
CA ALA A 96 16.06 -2.87 -15.65
C ALA A 96 17.33 -3.41 -16.30
N ASP A 97 18.37 -2.58 -16.41
CA ASP A 97 19.65 -2.99 -16.98
C ASP A 97 20.41 -3.88 -15.99
N SER A 98 20.42 -3.53 -14.71
CA SER A 98 21.03 -4.33 -13.65
C SER A 98 20.42 -5.71 -13.56
N TYR A 99 19.09 -5.80 -13.57
CA TYR A 99 18.34 -7.07 -13.48
C TYR A 99 18.61 -7.99 -14.68
N LYS A 100 18.69 -7.43 -15.89
CA LYS A 100 19.03 -8.20 -17.10
C LYS A 100 20.46 -8.73 -17.10
N MET A 101 21.39 -8.01 -16.48
CA MET A 101 22.78 -8.41 -16.40
C MET A 101 23.03 -9.46 -15.34
N ASP A 102 22.46 -9.27 -14.15
CA ASP A 102 22.63 -10.14 -12.98
C ASP A 102 21.47 -9.89 -12.01
N SER A 103 20.47 -10.75 -12.04
CA SER A 103 19.27 -10.62 -11.20
C SER A 103 19.58 -10.73 -9.72
N ASP A 104 20.49 -11.64 -9.31
CA ASP A 104 20.85 -11.81 -7.90
C ASP A 104 21.53 -10.56 -7.34
N LYS A 105 22.42 -9.97 -8.14
CA LYS A 105 23.06 -8.71 -7.77
C LYS A 105 22.06 -7.56 -7.71
N ALA A 106 21.11 -7.47 -8.62
CA ALA A 106 20.06 -6.45 -8.59
C ALA A 106 19.21 -6.55 -7.33
N VAL A 107 18.90 -7.77 -6.87
CA VAL A 107 18.22 -8.02 -5.59
C VAL A 107 19.04 -7.50 -4.42
N GLU A 108 20.35 -7.77 -4.39
CA GLU A 108 21.24 -7.27 -3.34
C GLU A 108 21.35 -5.75 -3.34
N ASP A 109 21.47 -5.15 -4.51
CA ASP A 109 21.56 -3.70 -4.68
C ASP A 109 20.25 -3.00 -4.24
N LEU A 110 19.06 -3.56 -4.53
CA LEU A 110 17.79 -3.05 -4.00
C LEU A 110 17.71 -3.15 -2.47
N CYS A 111 18.11 -4.29 -1.90
CA CYS A 111 18.17 -4.45 -0.45
C CYS A 111 19.11 -3.43 0.20
N LEU A 112 20.25 -3.16 -0.42
CA LEU A 112 21.20 -2.15 0.07
C LEU A 112 20.63 -0.74 -0.06
N ALA A 113 20.04 -0.39 -1.20
CA ALA A 113 19.45 0.93 -1.43
C ALA A 113 18.36 1.25 -0.41
N THR A 114 17.42 0.32 -0.22
CA THR A 114 16.34 0.48 0.78
C THR A 114 16.89 0.56 2.21
N TYR A 115 17.93 -0.21 2.55
CA TYR A 115 18.59 -0.10 3.85
C TYR A 115 19.24 1.26 4.06
N VAL A 116 19.99 1.78 3.07
CA VAL A 116 20.64 3.10 3.18
C VAL A 116 19.61 4.21 3.40
N ASP A 117 18.45 4.12 2.75
CA ASP A 117 17.37 5.09 2.91
C ASP A 117 16.76 5.09 4.33
N THR A 118 16.93 4.01 5.11
CA THR A 118 16.47 3.97 6.52
C THR A 118 17.45 4.59 7.52
N LEU A 119 18.70 4.81 7.11
CA LEU A 119 19.72 5.29 8.05
C LEU A 119 19.37 6.67 8.63
N GLY A 120 19.28 6.75 9.97
CA GLY A 120 18.90 7.98 10.69
C GLY A 120 17.42 8.35 10.60
N ARG A 121 16.57 7.48 10.06
CA ARG A 121 15.12 7.69 9.92
C ARG A 121 14.35 6.61 10.67
N THR A 122 13.11 6.92 11.04
CA THR A 122 12.21 5.92 11.65
C THR A 122 11.51 5.14 10.55
N GLU A 123 11.72 3.82 10.55
CA GLU A 123 11.03 2.92 9.63
C GLU A 123 9.51 2.93 9.86
N TYR A 124 8.77 2.72 8.79
CA TYR A 124 7.34 2.48 8.83
C TYR A 124 6.87 1.71 7.60
N ALA A 125 5.69 1.12 7.70
CA ALA A 125 4.92 0.62 6.57
C ALA A 125 3.45 0.97 6.76
N GLY A 126 2.70 1.12 5.68
CA GLY A 126 1.29 1.42 5.78
C GLY A 126 0.58 1.51 4.44
N PHE A 127 -0.70 1.78 4.52
CA PHE A 127 -1.54 2.02 3.35
C PHE A 127 -2.24 3.37 3.48
N VAL A 128 -2.32 4.08 2.37
CA VAL A 128 -3.26 5.18 2.16
C VAL A 128 -4.23 4.71 1.08
N ILE A 129 -5.50 4.63 1.44
CA ILE A 129 -6.56 4.14 0.56
C ILE A 129 -7.59 5.25 0.41
N GLN A 130 -7.76 5.78 -0.79
CA GLN A 130 -8.78 6.78 -1.09
C GLN A 130 -9.88 6.14 -1.92
N ILE A 131 -11.11 6.31 -1.49
CA ILE A 131 -12.31 5.89 -2.21
C ILE A 131 -13.10 7.13 -2.59
N SER A 132 -13.46 7.25 -3.86
CA SER A 132 -14.39 8.26 -4.35
C SER A 132 -15.62 7.60 -4.98
N GLY A 133 -16.76 8.27 -4.84
CA GLY A 133 -18.02 7.76 -5.34
C GLY A 133 -19.20 8.61 -4.93
N GLU A 134 -20.39 8.04 -4.87
CA GLU A 134 -21.62 8.72 -4.50
C GLU A 134 -22.35 8.02 -3.35
N THR A 135 -23.03 8.83 -2.54
CA THR A 135 -23.97 8.39 -1.52
C THR A 135 -25.16 9.33 -1.52
N ALA A 136 -26.38 8.81 -1.70
CA ALA A 136 -27.60 9.59 -1.81
C ALA A 136 -27.51 10.74 -2.86
N GLY A 137 -26.85 10.47 -4.01
CA GLY A 137 -26.64 11.41 -5.10
C GLY A 137 -25.65 12.53 -4.80
N LYS A 138 -24.85 12.41 -3.73
CA LYS A 138 -23.79 13.37 -3.38
C LYS A 138 -22.43 12.72 -3.57
N HIS A 139 -21.53 13.46 -4.23
CA HIS A 139 -20.14 13.04 -4.32
C HIS A 139 -19.51 12.94 -2.92
N MET A 140 -18.80 11.86 -2.69
CA MET A 140 -18.07 11.60 -1.45
C MET A 140 -16.66 11.12 -1.73
N ILE A 141 -15.72 11.61 -0.92
CA ILE A 141 -14.34 11.13 -0.87
C ILE A 141 -14.07 10.70 0.57
N ARG A 142 -13.46 9.54 0.72
CA ARG A 142 -13.04 9.00 2.02
C ARG A 142 -11.65 8.43 1.92
N THR A 143 -10.79 8.81 2.86
CA THR A 143 -9.42 8.31 2.94
C THR A 143 -9.24 7.51 4.22
N MET A 144 -8.77 6.28 4.07
CA MET A 144 -8.29 5.44 5.15
C MET A 144 -6.77 5.45 5.17
N GLN A 145 -6.20 5.58 6.34
CA GLN A 145 -4.76 5.49 6.59
C GLN A 145 -4.51 4.36 7.57
N VAL A 146 -3.57 3.48 7.22
CA VAL A 146 -3.09 2.40 8.10
C VAL A 146 -1.59 2.58 8.23
N LYS A 147 -1.06 2.67 9.46
CA LYS A 147 0.38 2.79 9.71
C LYS A 147 0.84 1.78 10.75
N ALA A 148 1.94 1.12 10.47
CA ALA A 148 2.61 0.17 11.34
C ALA A 148 4.12 0.49 11.43
N PRO A 149 4.81 0.01 12.47
CA PRO A 149 6.26 0.20 12.59
C PRO A 149 7.06 -0.45 11.47
N THR A 150 6.62 -1.59 10.98
CA THR A 150 7.22 -2.33 9.86
C THR A 150 6.16 -3.11 9.08
N ALA A 151 6.51 -3.55 7.88
CA ALA A 151 5.66 -4.41 7.05
C ALA A 151 5.37 -5.76 7.73
N GLU A 152 6.37 -6.35 8.37
CA GLU A 152 6.24 -7.63 9.08
C GLU A 152 5.27 -7.52 10.27
N TYR A 153 5.33 -6.41 11.01
CA TYR A 153 4.38 -6.17 12.10
C TYR A 153 2.95 -6.08 11.56
N MET A 154 2.73 -5.34 10.49
CA MET A 154 1.42 -5.20 9.87
C MET A 154 0.89 -6.54 9.37
N THR A 155 1.69 -7.27 8.59
CA THR A 155 1.35 -8.58 8.05
C THR A 155 1.05 -9.59 9.16
N GLY A 156 1.92 -9.67 10.17
CA GLY A 156 1.74 -10.58 11.30
C GLY A 156 0.48 -10.25 12.12
N THR A 157 0.19 -8.97 12.33
CA THR A 157 -1.03 -8.53 13.06
C THR A 157 -2.30 -8.89 12.28
N VAL A 158 -2.32 -8.64 10.97
CA VAL A 158 -3.46 -8.99 10.12
C VAL A 158 -3.66 -10.51 10.06
N ALA A 159 -2.58 -11.27 9.90
CA ALA A 159 -2.65 -12.74 9.91
C ALA A 159 -3.18 -13.29 11.24
N ALA A 160 -2.71 -12.76 12.38
CA ALA A 160 -3.19 -13.14 13.70
C ALA A 160 -4.68 -12.77 13.91
N ALA A 161 -5.09 -11.57 13.47
CA ALA A 161 -6.49 -11.16 13.54
C ALA A 161 -7.39 -12.07 12.70
N SER A 162 -6.94 -12.44 11.49
CA SER A 162 -7.66 -13.37 10.62
C SER A 162 -7.81 -14.76 11.26
N ALA A 163 -6.74 -15.27 11.87
CA ALA A 163 -6.78 -16.56 12.56
C ALA A 163 -7.75 -16.55 13.78
N LEU A 164 -7.73 -15.47 14.56
CA LEU A 164 -8.67 -15.32 15.69
C LEU A 164 -10.12 -15.18 15.23
N LEU A 165 -10.35 -14.47 14.12
CA LEU A 165 -11.70 -14.36 13.55
C LEU A 165 -12.19 -15.74 13.07
N LEU A 166 -11.32 -16.53 12.42
CA LEU A 166 -11.62 -17.90 11.98
C LEU A 166 -12.01 -18.81 13.14
N ASP A 167 -11.29 -18.72 14.26
CA ASP A 167 -11.58 -19.51 15.47
C ASP A 167 -12.93 -19.15 16.09
N ASN A 168 -13.30 -17.87 16.05
CA ASN A 168 -14.57 -17.37 16.59
C ASN A 168 -15.79 -17.68 15.70
N THR A 169 -15.59 -17.70 14.38
CA THR A 169 -16.66 -17.79 13.39
C THR A 169 -16.74 -19.15 12.74
N LYS A 170 -17.07 -20.20 13.31
CA LYS A 170 -17.10 -21.59 12.80
C LYS A 170 -17.58 -21.83 11.34
N GLU A 171 -17.85 -20.77 10.57
CA GLU A 171 -18.44 -20.77 9.24
C GLU A 171 -17.47 -20.35 8.10
N LEU A 172 -16.20 -20.09 8.37
CA LEU A 172 -15.28 -19.74 7.29
C LEU A 172 -14.86 -20.99 6.53
N GLU A 173 -15.20 -21.02 5.25
CA GLU A 173 -14.67 -22.02 4.32
C GLU A 173 -13.16 -21.94 4.29
N ILE A 174 -12.48 -23.08 4.40
CA ILE A 174 -11.02 -23.16 4.29
C ILE A 174 -10.60 -22.62 2.92
N GLY A 175 -9.78 -21.57 2.90
CA GLY A 175 -9.31 -20.91 1.68
C GLY A 175 -10.17 -19.71 1.23
N GLY A 176 -11.01 -19.17 2.09
CA GLY A 176 -11.78 -17.95 1.80
C GLY A 176 -10.88 -16.71 1.64
N GLU A 177 -11.16 -15.91 0.62
CA GLU A 177 -10.54 -14.59 0.43
C GLU A 177 -10.95 -13.65 1.57
N LEU A 178 -10.01 -12.89 2.15
CA LEU A 178 -10.28 -11.88 3.19
C LEU A 178 -11.36 -10.87 2.76
N GLY A 179 -11.46 -10.57 1.46
CA GLY A 179 -12.51 -9.70 0.90
C GLY A 179 -13.95 -10.23 1.03
N LYS A 180 -14.13 -11.48 1.48
CA LYS A 180 -15.46 -12.08 1.73
C LYS A 180 -15.84 -12.10 3.21
N ILE A 181 -15.04 -11.50 4.09
CA ILE A 181 -15.36 -11.42 5.52
C ILE A 181 -16.66 -10.62 5.67
N LYS A 182 -17.68 -11.27 6.22
CA LYS A 182 -18.96 -10.62 6.58
C LYS A 182 -18.84 -9.86 7.89
N GLU A 183 -18.00 -10.34 8.78
CA GLU A 183 -17.80 -9.85 10.16
C GLU A 183 -16.71 -8.76 10.20
N VAL A 184 -16.79 -7.78 9.29
CA VAL A 184 -15.79 -6.70 9.15
C VAL A 184 -15.59 -5.95 10.48
N ASN A 185 -16.67 -5.66 11.20
CA ASN A 185 -16.58 -4.94 12.47
C ASN A 185 -15.86 -5.76 13.55
N GLU A 186 -16.07 -7.08 13.58
CA GLU A 186 -15.38 -7.98 14.51
C GLU A 186 -13.89 -8.07 14.15
N PHE A 187 -13.56 -8.17 12.86
CA PHE A 187 -12.18 -8.15 12.40
C PHE A 187 -11.43 -6.88 12.86
N PHE A 188 -12.02 -5.70 12.66
CA PHE A 188 -11.43 -4.45 13.13
C PHE A 188 -11.34 -4.36 14.66
N SER A 189 -12.32 -4.91 15.39
CA SER A 189 -12.27 -5.00 16.85
C SER A 189 -11.13 -5.90 17.34
N ILE A 190 -10.86 -7.01 16.63
CA ILE A 190 -9.72 -7.88 16.93
C ILE A 190 -8.41 -7.14 16.62
N LEU A 191 -8.30 -6.47 15.46
CA LEU A 191 -7.13 -5.67 15.09
C LEU A 191 -6.81 -4.61 16.14
N ASP A 192 -7.80 -3.87 16.62
CA ASP A 192 -7.63 -2.85 17.66
C ASP A 192 -7.10 -3.45 18.97
N ARG A 193 -7.58 -4.63 19.35
CA ARG A 193 -7.16 -5.33 20.58
C ARG A 193 -5.73 -5.87 20.52
N ILE A 194 -5.30 -6.45 19.38
CA ILE A 194 -3.98 -7.10 19.25
C ILE A 194 -2.94 -6.20 18.59
N GLY A 195 -3.36 -5.25 17.78
CA GLY A 195 -2.51 -4.38 16.97
C GLY A 195 -2.15 -3.06 17.66
N GLN A 196 -1.67 -3.08 18.91
CA GLN A 196 -1.38 -1.87 19.70
C GLN A 196 -0.49 -0.81 19.04
N ARG A 197 0.28 -1.19 18.01
CA ARG A 197 1.14 -0.30 17.23
C ARG A 197 0.64 -0.11 15.80
N LEU A 198 -0.55 -0.63 15.48
CA LEU A 198 -1.24 -0.43 14.21
C LEU A 198 -2.17 0.77 14.37
N LEU A 199 -1.86 1.86 13.68
CA LEU A 199 -2.68 3.06 13.70
C LEU A 199 -3.59 3.04 12.48
N ILE A 200 -4.90 3.14 12.70
CA ILE A 200 -5.91 3.18 11.64
C ILE A 200 -6.73 4.45 11.82
N SER A 201 -6.86 5.24 10.77
CA SER A 201 -7.75 6.40 10.73
C SER A 201 -8.56 6.42 9.44
N ILE A 202 -9.81 6.89 9.53
CA ILE A 202 -10.71 7.05 8.40
C ILE A 202 -11.31 8.45 8.47
N VAL A 203 -11.19 9.21 7.39
CA VAL A 203 -11.65 10.58 7.31
C VAL A 203 -12.35 10.87 5.99
N ASP A 204 -13.35 11.75 6.00
CA ASP A 204 -14.07 12.20 4.81
C ASP A 204 -13.33 13.41 4.18
N LYS A 205 -12.10 13.17 3.74
CA LYS A 205 -11.21 14.13 3.06
C LYS A 205 -10.44 13.43 1.97
N SER A 206 -10.04 14.17 0.94
CA SER A 206 -9.12 13.65 -0.09
C SER A 206 -7.67 13.59 0.44
N ILE A 207 -6.81 12.88 -0.28
CA ILE A 207 -5.36 12.86 -0.01
C ILE A 207 -4.80 14.28 -0.17
N GLU A 208 -5.24 15.01 -1.18
CA GLU A 208 -4.84 16.38 -1.45
C GLU A 208 -5.20 17.31 -0.28
N ASP A 209 -6.42 17.18 0.27
CA ASP A 209 -6.85 17.98 1.46
C ASP A 209 -6.05 17.62 2.71
N LEU A 210 -5.65 16.36 2.86
CA LEU A 210 -4.87 15.89 4.01
C LEU A 210 -3.39 16.31 3.94
N THR A 211 -2.90 16.59 2.75
CA THR A 211 -1.50 16.97 2.51
C THR A 211 -1.34 18.44 2.15
N ALA A 212 -2.45 19.18 2.01
CA ALA A 212 -2.40 20.62 1.83
C ALA A 212 -1.74 21.27 3.07
N VAL A 213 -0.66 22.02 2.83
CA VAL A 213 -0.07 22.88 3.86
C VAL A 213 -1.06 24.02 4.07
N GLU A 214 -1.60 24.19 5.28
CA GLU A 214 -2.36 25.38 5.62
C GLU A 214 -1.42 26.59 5.43
N GLU A 215 -1.61 27.33 4.34
CA GLU A 215 -0.97 28.63 4.13
C GLU A 215 -1.58 29.62 5.14
N GLY A 216 -0.97 29.73 6.29
CA GLY A 216 -1.36 30.76 7.22
C GLY A 216 -1.19 30.45 8.69
N GLU A 217 0.04 30.17 9.13
CA GLU A 217 0.48 30.55 10.47
C GLU A 217 2.02 30.62 10.46
N ILE A 218 2.55 31.80 10.14
CA ILE A 218 3.91 32.22 10.51
C ILE A 218 3.78 33.29 11.57
#